data_b3e77b05c354343f12a903dd197f9061
#
_entry.id   b3e77b05c354343f12a903dd197f9061
#
_cell.length_a   1.000
_cell.length_b   1.000
_cell.length_c   1.000
_cell.angle_alpha   90.00
_cell.angle_beta   90.00
_cell.angle_gamma   90.00
#
_symmetry.space_group_name_H-M   'P 1'
#
loop_
_entity.id
_entity.type
_entity.pdbx_description
1 polymer ?
#
loop_
_entity_poly.entity_id
_entity_poly.type
_entity_poly.pdbx_seq_one_letter_code
_entity_poly.pdbx_strand_id
1 'polypeptide(L)'
;AEIQFGVRYANALCEDNPTIVPFDEEKFPTGLQYDKRSVAVSLESLAASHAMNYEILKNASDADWSRISTHPQRGAVTLLQLVTLSANHIEGHIDQLKNAAI
;
A
#
# COMPACT_ATOMS: atom_id res chain seq x y z
N ALA A 1 3.85 0.54 -4.75
CA ALA A 1 2.54 0.65 -4.02
C ALA A 1 2.64 0.22 -2.56
N GLU A 2 3.40 -0.82 -2.25
CA GLU A 2 3.53 -1.31 -0.86
C GLU A 2 4.12 -0.24 0.08
N ILE A 3 5.08 0.55 -0.41
CA ILE A 3 5.68 1.65 0.36
C ILE A 3 4.64 2.73 0.64
N GLN A 4 3.86 3.12 -0.35
CA GLN A 4 2.82 4.14 -0.20
C GLN A 4 1.71 3.68 0.76
N PHE A 5 1.30 2.42 0.68
CA PHE A 5 0.35 1.84 1.63
C PHE A 5 0.92 1.84 3.04
N GLY A 6 2.20 1.50 3.21
CA GLY A 6 2.88 1.54 4.51
C GLY A 6 2.86 2.92 5.15
N VAL A 7 3.08 3.97 4.38
CA VAL A 7 2.97 5.36 4.85
C VAL A 7 1.55 5.66 5.33
N ARG A 8 0.53 5.20 4.61
CA ARG A 8 -0.87 5.39 5.00
C ARG A 8 -1.20 4.68 6.30
N TYR A 9 -0.69 3.46 6.50
CA TYR A 9 -0.90 2.72 7.75
C TYR A 9 -0.23 3.42 8.94
N ALA A 10 1.01 3.88 8.76
CA ALA A 10 1.74 4.60 9.78
C ALA A 10 1.00 5.89 10.18
N ASN A 11 0.55 6.67 9.22
CA ASN A 11 -0.19 7.90 9.50
C ASN A 11 -1.52 7.61 10.20
N ALA A 12 -2.25 6.58 9.77
CA ALA A 12 -3.53 6.20 10.38
C ALA A 12 -3.36 5.79 11.85
N LEU A 13 -2.26 5.11 12.18
CA LEU A 13 -1.99 4.63 13.53
C LEU A 13 -1.43 5.71 14.46
N CYS A 14 -0.72 6.69 13.92
CA CYS A 14 0.03 7.68 14.71
C CYS A 14 -0.61 9.05 14.76
N GLU A 15 -1.50 9.38 13.83
CA GLU A 15 -2.09 10.71 13.71
C GLU A 15 -3.62 10.66 13.83
N ASP A 16 -4.22 11.77 14.23
CA ASP A 16 -5.67 11.91 14.32
C ASP A 16 -6.22 12.34 12.96
N ASN A 17 -7.01 11.48 12.33
CA ASN A 17 -7.67 11.73 11.06
C ASN A 17 -6.72 12.36 10.01
N PRO A 18 -5.61 11.68 9.66
CA PRO A 18 -4.67 12.21 8.68
C PRO A 18 -5.31 12.30 7.30
N THR A 19 -4.84 13.25 6.50
CA THR A 19 -5.22 13.36 5.09
C THR A 19 -4.39 12.38 4.27
N ILE A 20 -5.05 11.55 3.47
CA ILE A 20 -4.38 10.64 2.55
C ILE A 20 -3.94 11.42 1.32
N VAL A 21 -2.65 11.29 0.98
CA VAL A 21 -2.10 11.86 -0.26
C VAL A 21 -2.26 10.84 -1.38
N PRO A 22 -3.08 11.11 -2.41
CA PRO A 22 -3.23 10.21 -3.54
C PRO A 22 -1.94 10.16 -4.37
N PHE A 23 -1.73 9.04 -5.05
CA PHE A 23 -0.65 8.89 -6.01
C PHE A 23 -1.17 8.25 -7.29
N ASP A 24 -0.53 8.58 -8.42
CA ASP A 24 -0.87 8.03 -9.73
C ASP A 24 0.17 6.98 -10.13
N GLU A 25 -0.18 5.72 -9.94
CA GLU A 25 0.70 4.59 -10.26
C GLU A 25 1.05 4.49 -11.73
N GLU A 26 0.21 5.00 -12.62
CA GLU A 26 0.45 4.96 -14.06
C GLU A 26 1.67 5.79 -14.47
N LYS A 27 2.04 6.78 -13.65
CA LYS A 27 3.22 7.62 -13.89
C LYS A 27 4.52 7.01 -13.36
N PHE A 28 4.44 6.01 -12.49
CA PHE A 28 5.61 5.43 -11.84
C PHE A 28 6.56 4.72 -12.81
N PRO A 29 6.09 3.89 -13.76
CA PRO A 29 7.01 3.21 -14.67
C PRO A 29 7.92 4.15 -15.44
N THR A 30 7.40 5.27 -15.91
CA THR A 30 8.17 6.27 -16.65
C THR A 30 8.98 7.16 -15.70
N GLY A 31 8.35 7.74 -14.67
CA GLY A 31 9.02 8.67 -13.77
C GLY A 31 10.12 8.03 -12.94
N LEU A 32 9.94 6.77 -12.56
CA LEU A 32 10.90 6.00 -11.76
C LEU A 32 11.79 5.09 -12.61
N GLN A 33 11.67 5.16 -13.93
CA GLN A 33 12.52 4.43 -14.89
C GLN A 33 12.58 2.93 -14.60
N TYR A 34 11.43 2.28 -14.54
CA TYR A 34 11.33 0.85 -14.21
C TYR A 34 12.17 -0.04 -15.13
N ASP A 35 12.28 0.32 -16.40
CA ASP A 35 13.08 -0.39 -17.41
C ASP A 35 14.59 -0.40 -17.12
N LYS A 36 15.06 0.56 -16.29
CA LYS A 36 16.46 0.67 -15.88
C LYS A 36 16.74 0.12 -14.49
N ARG A 37 15.73 -0.39 -13.80
CA ARG A 37 15.85 -0.87 -12.43
C ARG A 37 16.03 -2.37 -12.38
N SER A 38 16.81 -2.84 -11.40
CA SER A 38 16.99 -4.26 -11.14
C SER A 38 15.70 -4.91 -10.68
N VAL A 39 15.28 -5.98 -11.35
CA VAL A 39 14.13 -6.80 -10.94
C VAL A 39 14.39 -7.43 -9.57
N ALA A 40 15.60 -7.93 -9.33
CA ALA A 40 15.96 -8.54 -8.04
C ALA A 40 15.82 -7.54 -6.89
N VAL A 41 16.34 -6.33 -7.02
CA VAL A 41 16.23 -5.28 -6.00
C VAL A 41 14.77 -4.89 -5.78
N SER A 42 13.98 -4.78 -6.84
CA SER A 42 12.56 -4.46 -6.74
C SER A 42 11.77 -5.53 -5.99
N LEU A 43 12.05 -6.81 -6.23
CA LEU A 43 11.44 -7.92 -5.53
C LEU A 43 11.85 -7.97 -4.05
N GLU A 44 13.12 -7.72 -3.74
CA GLU A 44 13.59 -7.62 -2.35
C GLU A 44 12.91 -6.48 -1.61
N SER A 45 12.79 -5.31 -2.24
CA SER A 45 12.10 -4.15 -1.67
C SER A 45 10.62 -4.46 -1.40
N LEU A 46 9.95 -5.09 -2.34
CA LEU A 46 8.55 -5.49 -2.19
C LEU A 46 8.39 -6.46 -1.02
N ALA A 47 9.21 -7.50 -0.94
CA ALA A 47 9.14 -8.49 0.13
C ALA A 47 9.41 -7.88 1.50
N ALA A 48 10.43 -7.01 1.62
CA ALA A 48 10.77 -6.35 2.87
C ALA A 48 9.68 -5.35 3.30
N SER A 49 9.16 -4.56 2.37
CA SER A 49 8.08 -3.60 2.65
C SER A 49 6.80 -4.32 3.08
N HIS A 50 6.46 -5.41 2.42
CA HIS A 50 5.30 -6.23 2.79
C HIS A 50 5.45 -6.83 4.19
N ALA A 51 6.61 -7.38 4.50
CA ALA A 51 6.90 -7.94 5.82
C ALA A 51 6.80 -6.88 6.92
N MET A 52 7.35 -5.67 6.68
CA MET A 52 7.26 -4.56 7.62
C MET A 52 5.82 -4.12 7.85
N ASN A 53 5.05 -3.97 6.78
CA ASN A 53 3.64 -3.61 6.88
C ASN A 53 2.84 -4.65 7.67
N TYR A 54 3.12 -5.94 7.45
CA TYR A 54 2.50 -7.01 8.22
C TYR A 54 2.83 -6.91 9.72
N GLU A 55 4.09 -6.65 10.07
CA GLU A 55 4.48 -6.48 11.47
C GLU A 55 3.80 -5.29 12.14
N ILE A 56 3.66 -4.18 11.42
CA ILE A 56 2.94 -3.01 11.91
C ILE A 56 1.48 -3.35 12.18
N LEU A 57 0.81 -3.98 11.23
CA LEU A 57 -0.63 -4.26 11.30
C LEU A 57 -0.98 -5.36 12.30
N LYS A 58 -0.14 -6.38 12.47
CA LYS A 58 -0.42 -7.46 13.43
C LYS A 58 -0.46 -6.99 14.88
N ASN A 59 0.19 -5.88 15.18
CA ASN A 59 0.23 -5.31 16.52
C ASN A 59 -0.89 -4.26 16.75
N ALA A 60 -1.71 -3.98 15.73
CA ALA A 60 -2.81 -3.05 15.85
C ALA A 60 -3.89 -3.60 16.80
N SER A 61 -4.42 -2.73 17.68
CA SER A 61 -5.54 -3.08 18.55
C SER A 61 -6.86 -3.04 17.79
N ASP A 62 -7.92 -3.59 18.39
CA ASP A 62 -9.27 -3.52 17.82
C ASP A 62 -9.71 -2.06 17.58
N ALA A 63 -9.38 -1.16 18.48
CA ALA A 63 -9.67 0.26 18.34
C ALA A 63 -8.91 0.89 17.15
N ASP A 64 -7.66 0.45 16.91
CA ASP A 64 -6.85 0.95 15.80
C ASP A 64 -7.47 0.65 14.43
N TRP A 65 -8.13 -0.50 14.27
CA TRP A 65 -8.76 -0.88 13.03
C TRP A 65 -9.91 0.03 12.61
N SER A 66 -10.50 0.74 13.56
CA SER A 66 -11.57 1.72 13.33
C SER A 66 -11.05 3.15 13.15
N ARG A 67 -9.76 3.39 13.24
CA ARG A 67 -9.17 4.72 13.07
C ARG A 67 -9.40 5.23 11.65
N ILE A 68 -9.69 6.52 11.53
CA ILE A 68 -10.14 7.15 10.29
C ILE A 68 -9.02 8.01 9.71
N SER A 69 -8.85 7.90 8.39
CA SER A 69 -8.10 8.84 7.55
C SER A 69 -9.06 9.46 6.56
N THR A 70 -8.74 10.64 6.03
CA THR A 70 -9.58 11.32 5.04
C THR A 70 -8.93 11.26 3.67
N HIS A 71 -9.60 10.61 2.74
CA HIS A 71 -9.20 10.58 1.34
C HIS A 71 -9.89 11.74 0.60
N PRO A 72 -9.17 12.52 -0.24
CA PRO A 72 -9.76 13.69 -0.91
C PRO A 72 -10.99 13.39 -1.78
N GLN A 73 -11.07 12.19 -2.33
CA GLN A 73 -12.15 11.77 -3.21
C GLN A 73 -13.14 10.81 -2.55
N ARG A 74 -12.65 9.92 -1.66
CA ARG A 74 -13.47 8.89 -1.04
C ARG A 74 -14.04 9.29 0.32
N GLY A 75 -13.54 10.36 0.93
CA GLY A 75 -13.91 10.79 2.26
C GLY A 75 -13.28 9.95 3.37
N ALA A 76 -14.02 9.70 4.44
CA ALA A 76 -13.53 8.94 5.59
C ALA A 76 -13.29 7.47 5.25
N VAL A 77 -12.10 6.95 5.60
CA VAL A 77 -11.67 5.57 5.35
C VAL A 77 -11.08 5.02 6.63
N THR A 78 -11.52 3.85 7.06
CA THR A 78 -10.96 3.18 8.23
C THR A 78 -9.64 2.48 7.88
N LEU A 79 -8.83 2.15 8.89
CA LEU A 79 -7.62 1.35 8.70
C LEU A 79 -7.97 -0.01 8.05
N LEU A 80 -9.05 -0.65 8.49
CA LEU A 80 -9.51 -1.90 7.89
C LEU A 80 -9.80 -1.75 6.40
N GLN A 81 -10.45 -0.67 5.99
CA GLN A 81 -10.74 -0.40 4.58
C GLN A 81 -9.45 -0.16 3.79
N LEU A 82 -8.47 0.55 4.34
CA LEU A 82 -7.17 0.75 3.69
C LEU A 82 -6.45 -0.57 3.43
N VAL A 83 -6.43 -1.46 4.42
CA VAL A 83 -5.78 -2.77 4.30
C VAL A 83 -6.51 -3.65 3.28
N THR A 84 -7.83 -3.63 3.26
CA THR A 84 -8.65 -4.37 2.29
C THR A 84 -8.38 -3.90 0.86
N LEU A 85 -8.29 -2.59 0.63
CA LEU A 85 -7.93 -2.04 -0.68
C LEU A 85 -6.54 -2.47 -1.12
N SER A 86 -5.58 -2.48 -0.20
CA SER A 86 -4.21 -2.95 -0.46
C SER A 86 -4.19 -4.43 -0.84
N ALA A 87 -4.91 -5.28 -0.14
CA ALA A 87 -4.99 -6.72 -0.44
C ALA A 87 -5.57 -6.96 -1.83
N ASN A 88 -6.64 -6.27 -2.19
CA ASN A 88 -7.25 -6.37 -3.51
C ASN A 88 -6.29 -5.93 -4.62
N HIS A 89 -5.51 -4.89 -4.37
CA HIS A 89 -4.51 -4.38 -5.31
C HIS A 89 -3.41 -5.43 -5.57
N ILE A 90 -2.91 -6.08 -4.53
CA ILE A 90 -1.88 -7.12 -4.63
C ILE A 90 -2.43 -8.33 -5.40
N GLU A 91 -3.64 -8.78 -5.12
CA GLU A 91 -4.29 -9.87 -5.86
C GLU A 91 -4.39 -9.56 -7.36
N GLY A 92 -4.75 -8.33 -7.72
CA GLY A 92 -4.79 -7.88 -9.10
C GLY A 92 -3.43 -7.97 -9.79
N HIS A 93 -2.36 -7.60 -9.11
CA HIS A 93 -0.99 -7.72 -9.65
C HIS A 93 -0.54 -9.17 -9.82
N ILE A 94 -0.90 -10.06 -8.88
CA ILE A 94 -0.61 -11.49 -9.00
C ILE A 94 -1.30 -12.07 -10.24
N ASP A 95 -2.55 -11.73 -10.47
CA ASP A 95 -3.31 -12.19 -11.65
C ASP A 95 -2.67 -11.68 -12.95
N GLN A 96 -2.23 -10.43 -12.99
CA GLN A 96 -1.50 -9.88 -14.14
C GLN A 96 -0.21 -10.64 -14.41
N LEU A 97 0.56 -10.98 -13.39
CA LEU A 97 1.78 -11.76 -13.51
C LEU A 97 1.52 -13.17 -14.03
N LYS A 98 0.48 -13.83 -13.53
CA LYS A 98 0.08 -15.15 -14.02
C LYS A 98 -0.30 -15.12 -15.49
N ASN A 99 -1.06 -14.12 -15.90
CA ASN A 99 -1.48 -13.96 -17.29
C ASN A 99 -0.29 -13.63 -18.23
N ALA A 100 0.68 -12.88 -17.76
CA ALA A 100 1.88 -12.54 -18.52
C ALA A 100 2.84 -13.73 -18.67
N ALA A 101 2.78 -14.71 -17.77
CA ALA A 101 3.63 -15.90 -17.80
C ALA A 101 3.12 -16.99 -18.75
N ILE A 102 1.93 -16.84 -19.29
CA ILE A 102 1.33 -17.73 -20.27
C ILE A 102 1.61 -17.18 -21.68
#